data_2b612eb86730ac733abe329d9fe01a7e
#
_entry.id   2b612eb86730ac733abe329d9fe01a7e
#
_cell.length_a   1.000
_cell.length_b   1.000
_cell.length_c   1.000
_cell.angle_alpha   90.00
_cell.angle_beta   90.00
_cell.angle_gamma   90.00
#
_symmetry.space_group_name_H-M   'P 1'
#
loop_
_entity.id
_entity.type
_entity.pdbx_description
1 polymer ?
#
loop_
_entity_poly.entity_id
_entity_poly.type
_entity_poly.pdbx_seq_one_letter_code
_entity_poly.pdbx_strand_id
1 'polypeptide(L)'
;LNIANFEEGTINVLGKNIKTNEKEIKENIGVVLDDSFLSEYLNAKQINSIMKSFYKNHNEEKYFEYIKRFKLPLNKLIKEYSSGMKMKLKIAAAISHNPKLLILDEPTSGLDPIIRNEILDIFRNYIEEDESRAIFISTHITSDLEHISDYIIFINNGEIIFNMETTELMEDYGIIKCNKEDFEKIDKKDYIRYRKEKYQYEILTADKRNIIKKYNISVIDKPSIEEIMLFLIKGEE
;
A
#
# COMPACT_ATOMS: atom_id res chain seq x y z
N LEU A 1 2.04 -9.63 -13.12
CA LEU A 1 1.04 -9.45 -14.19
C LEU A 1 1.60 -9.75 -15.58
N ASN A 2 2.92 -9.79 -15.76
CA ASN A 2 3.59 -9.98 -17.03
C ASN A 2 3.29 -8.87 -18.08
N ILE A 3 3.10 -7.66 -17.61
CA ILE A 3 2.88 -6.47 -18.45
C ILE A 3 4.25 -5.95 -18.96
N ALA A 4 5.29 -6.07 -18.14
CA ALA A 4 6.66 -5.72 -18.48
C ALA A 4 7.55 -6.98 -18.45
N ASN A 5 8.54 -7.01 -19.33
CA ASN A 5 9.56 -8.05 -19.30
C ASN A 5 10.65 -7.67 -18.30
N PHE A 6 11.23 -8.66 -17.64
CA PHE A 6 12.41 -8.50 -16.81
C PHE A 6 13.56 -9.30 -17.46
N GLU A 7 14.78 -8.74 -17.42
CA GLU A 7 15.94 -9.31 -18.09
C GLU A 7 16.54 -10.46 -17.28
N GLU A 8 16.63 -10.29 -15.96
CA GLU A 8 17.26 -11.24 -15.05
C GLU A 8 16.40 -11.49 -13.81
N GLY A 9 16.72 -12.56 -13.08
CA GLY A 9 16.07 -12.92 -11.84
C GLY A 9 14.87 -13.86 -12.01
N THR A 10 14.16 -14.08 -10.91
CA THR A 10 13.00 -14.98 -10.84
C THR A 10 11.86 -14.32 -10.06
N ILE A 11 10.65 -14.40 -10.57
CA ILE A 11 9.46 -13.91 -9.89
C ILE A 11 8.57 -15.12 -9.56
N ASN A 12 8.33 -15.32 -8.27
CA ASN A 12 7.38 -16.30 -7.77
C ASN A 12 6.19 -15.59 -7.13
N VAL A 13 4.98 -16.03 -7.50
CA VAL A 13 3.73 -15.49 -6.96
C VAL A 13 2.89 -16.66 -6.46
N LEU A 14 2.41 -16.59 -5.22
CA LEU A 14 1.69 -17.70 -4.57
C LEU A 14 2.49 -19.04 -4.64
N GLY A 15 3.83 -18.96 -4.45
CA GLY A 15 4.73 -20.09 -4.51
C GLY A 15 5.03 -20.64 -5.91
N LYS A 16 4.52 -20.02 -6.99
CA LYS A 16 4.64 -20.49 -8.38
C LYS A 16 5.42 -19.51 -9.24
N ASN A 17 6.27 -20.03 -10.11
CA ASN A 17 7.03 -19.22 -11.07
C ASN A 17 6.09 -18.64 -12.14
N ILE A 18 6.15 -17.32 -12.35
CA ILE A 18 5.25 -16.60 -13.25
C ILE A 18 5.42 -17.00 -14.71
N LYS A 19 6.61 -17.40 -15.15
CA LYS A 19 6.87 -17.79 -16.55
C LYS A 19 6.24 -19.14 -16.93
N THR A 20 6.10 -20.04 -15.95
CA THR A 20 5.62 -21.42 -16.21
C THR A 20 4.16 -21.63 -15.78
N ASN A 21 3.64 -20.79 -14.86
CA ASN A 21 2.31 -20.96 -14.28
C ASN A 21 1.41 -19.72 -14.44
N GLU A 22 1.65 -18.90 -15.46
CA GLU A 22 1.02 -17.59 -15.65
C GLU A 22 -0.52 -17.65 -15.54
N LYS A 23 -1.15 -18.60 -16.23
CA LYS A 23 -2.61 -18.74 -16.25
C LYS A 23 -3.19 -19.04 -14.87
N GLU A 24 -2.59 -19.99 -14.16
CA GLU A 24 -3.04 -20.37 -12.82
C GLU A 24 -2.85 -19.25 -11.80
N ILE A 25 -1.71 -18.53 -11.89
CA ILE A 25 -1.44 -17.35 -11.08
C ILE A 25 -2.49 -16.29 -11.35
N LYS A 26 -2.76 -15.94 -12.61
CA LYS A 26 -3.74 -14.91 -13.00
C LYS A 26 -5.16 -15.25 -12.57
N GLU A 27 -5.55 -16.52 -12.52
CA GLU A 27 -6.85 -16.93 -11.98
C GLU A 27 -7.01 -16.70 -10.48
N ASN A 28 -5.89 -16.58 -9.74
CA ASN A 28 -5.86 -16.35 -8.28
C ASN A 28 -5.45 -14.92 -7.89
N ILE A 29 -5.35 -14.00 -8.85
CA ILE A 29 -5.01 -12.60 -8.62
C ILE A 29 -6.19 -11.71 -9.00
N GLY A 30 -6.59 -10.82 -8.10
CA GLY A 30 -7.43 -9.68 -8.41
C GLY A 30 -6.55 -8.45 -8.65
N VAL A 31 -6.87 -7.63 -9.65
CA VAL A 31 -6.05 -6.49 -10.04
C VAL A 31 -6.89 -5.23 -10.13
N VAL A 32 -6.40 -4.16 -9.50
CA VAL A 32 -6.94 -2.80 -9.66
C VAL A 32 -5.77 -1.90 -10.01
N LEU A 33 -5.78 -1.35 -11.22
CA LEU A 33 -4.77 -0.40 -11.69
C LEU A 33 -5.36 0.99 -11.78
N ASP A 34 -4.50 2.00 -11.72
CA ASP A 34 -4.91 3.41 -11.80
C ASP A 34 -5.60 3.68 -13.14
N ASP A 35 -4.99 3.29 -14.25
CA ASP A 35 -5.60 3.37 -15.57
C ASP A 35 -6.81 2.42 -15.69
N SER A 36 -7.92 2.97 -16.20
CA SER A 36 -9.17 2.23 -16.27
C SER A 36 -9.12 1.12 -17.33
N PHE A 37 -9.02 -0.14 -16.87
CA PHE A 37 -9.26 -1.31 -17.74
C PHE A 37 -10.73 -1.50 -18.10
N LEU A 38 -11.62 -0.82 -17.38
CA LEU A 38 -13.05 -0.94 -17.62
C LEU A 38 -13.47 0.12 -18.63
N SER A 39 -13.98 -0.33 -19.78
CA SER A 39 -14.52 0.59 -20.78
C SER A 39 -15.62 1.46 -20.18
N GLU A 40 -15.51 2.76 -20.36
CA GLU A 40 -16.46 3.76 -19.85
C GLU A 40 -17.87 3.64 -20.45
N TYR A 41 -18.00 2.92 -21.57
CA TYR A 41 -19.27 2.67 -22.26
C TYR A 41 -20.01 1.41 -21.78
N LEU A 42 -19.49 0.72 -20.78
CA LEU A 42 -20.12 -0.41 -20.14
C LEU A 42 -20.84 0.03 -18.86
N ASN A 43 -21.72 -0.83 -18.35
CA ASN A 43 -22.34 -0.72 -17.05
C ASN A 43 -21.95 -1.90 -16.15
N ALA A 44 -22.33 -1.83 -14.87
CA ALA A 44 -21.95 -2.86 -13.89
C ALA A 44 -22.45 -4.28 -14.27
N LYS A 45 -23.61 -4.41 -14.90
CA LYS A 45 -24.10 -5.72 -15.37
C LYS A 45 -23.24 -6.31 -16.48
N GLN A 46 -22.81 -5.48 -17.43
CA GLN A 46 -21.95 -5.91 -18.52
C GLN A 46 -20.55 -6.29 -18.02
N ILE A 47 -20.02 -5.56 -17.01
CA ILE A 47 -18.77 -5.94 -16.34
C ILE A 47 -18.90 -7.33 -15.71
N ASN A 48 -19.98 -7.62 -14.97
CA ASN A 48 -20.23 -8.95 -14.44
C ASN A 48 -20.17 -10.04 -15.53
N SER A 49 -20.81 -9.81 -16.67
CA SER A 49 -20.81 -10.78 -17.79
C SER A 49 -19.41 -11.01 -18.34
N ILE A 50 -18.59 -9.96 -18.43
CA ILE A 50 -17.20 -10.06 -18.84
C ILE A 50 -16.40 -10.87 -17.83
N MET A 51 -16.47 -10.52 -16.54
CA MET A 51 -15.75 -11.24 -15.49
C MET A 51 -16.09 -12.73 -15.47
N LYS A 52 -17.37 -13.09 -15.65
CA LYS A 52 -17.85 -14.45 -15.76
C LYS A 52 -17.25 -15.21 -16.94
N SER A 53 -16.93 -14.54 -18.04
CA SER A 53 -16.31 -15.16 -19.22
C SER A 53 -14.80 -15.39 -19.06
N PHE A 54 -14.12 -14.57 -18.23
CA PHE A 54 -12.67 -14.66 -18.04
C PHE A 54 -12.26 -15.52 -16.86
N TYR A 55 -12.99 -15.46 -15.74
CA TYR A 55 -12.63 -16.16 -14.50
C TYR A 55 -13.56 -17.34 -14.23
N LYS A 56 -13.00 -18.54 -14.13
CA LYS A 56 -13.78 -19.77 -13.87
C LYS A 56 -14.47 -19.73 -12.50
N ASN A 57 -13.81 -19.13 -11.52
CA ASN A 57 -14.28 -19.03 -10.14
C ASN A 57 -15.08 -17.74 -9.88
N HIS A 58 -15.52 -17.03 -10.94
CA HIS A 58 -16.32 -15.83 -10.79
C HIS A 58 -17.64 -16.16 -10.08
N ASN A 59 -17.90 -15.45 -8.98
CA ASN A 59 -19.12 -15.57 -8.21
C ASN A 59 -20.02 -14.36 -8.47
N GLU A 60 -21.05 -14.58 -9.27
CA GLU A 60 -22.01 -13.55 -9.67
C GLU A 60 -22.81 -13.01 -8.48
N GLU A 61 -23.18 -13.86 -7.50
CA GLU A 61 -23.91 -13.44 -6.30
C GLU A 61 -23.05 -12.52 -5.46
N LYS A 62 -21.80 -12.88 -5.22
CA LYS A 62 -20.82 -12.06 -4.49
C LYS A 62 -20.56 -10.73 -5.20
N TYR A 63 -20.46 -10.72 -6.53
CA TYR A 63 -20.34 -9.51 -7.31
C TYR A 63 -21.50 -8.55 -7.05
N PHE A 64 -22.74 -9.01 -7.19
CA PHE A 64 -23.91 -8.16 -6.98
C PHE A 64 -24.11 -7.77 -5.53
N GLU A 65 -23.68 -8.58 -4.57
CA GLU A 65 -23.62 -8.21 -3.17
C GLU A 65 -22.73 -6.98 -2.94
N TYR A 66 -21.51 -6.97 -3.51
CA TYR A 66 -20.62 -5.80 -3.47
C TYR A 66 -21.24 -4.59 -4.18
N ILE A 67 -21.83 -4.77 -5.36
CA ILE A 67 -22.50 -3.66 -6.07
C ILE A 67 -23.57 -3.03 -5.18
N LYS A 68 -24.38 -3.85 -4.49
CA LYS A 68 -25.41 -3.38 -3.55
C LYS A 68 -24.78 -2.70 -2.33
N ARG A 69 -23.78 -3.33 -1.71
CA ARG A 69 -23.05 -2.79 -0.55
C ARG A 69 -22.43 -1.42 -0.85
N PHE A 70 -21.86 -1.26 -2.04
CA PHE A 70 -21.24 -0.01 -2.49
C PHE A 70 -22.24 0.99 -3.07
N LYS A 71 -23.52 0.64 -3.11
CA LYS A 71 -24.62 1.47 -3.65
C LYS A 71 -24.38 1.92 -5.09
N LEU A 72 -23.80 1.04 -5.92
CA LEU A 72 -23.48 1.35 -7.31
C LEU A 72 -24.69 1.14 -8.22
N PRO A 73 -24.99 2.05 -9.15
CA PRO A 73 -26.10 1.92 -10.08
C PRO A 73 -25.81 0.88 -11.16
N LEU A 74 -26.65 -0.16 -11.26
CA LEU A 74 -26.42 -1.29 -12.17
C LEU A 74 -26.46 -0.94 -13.66
N ASN A 75 -27.28 0.04 -14.05
CA ASN A 75 -27.62 0.30 -15.47
C ASN A 75 -26.97 1.58 -16.00
N LYS A 76 -26.39 2.44 -15.15
CA LYS A 76 -25.68 3.64 -15.61
C LYS A 76 -24.34 3.25 -16.24
N LEU A 77 -23.93 3.98 -17.26
CA LEU A 77 -22.61 3.80 -17.86
C LEU A 77 -21.51 4.23 -16.88
N ILE A 78 -20.36 3.57 -16.96
CA ILE A 78 -19.20 3.86 -16.09
C ILE A 78 -18.71 5.30 -16.24
N LYS A 79 -18.84 5.91 -17.42
CA LYS A 79 -18.53 7.33 -17.63
C LYS A 79 -19.34 8.29 -16.75
N GLU A 80 -20.50 7.85 -16.26
CA GLU A 80 -21.39 8.63 -15.37
C GLU A 80 -21.08 8.42 -13.88
N TYR A 81 -20.11 7.56 -13.56
CA TYR A 81 -19.69 7.29 -12.18
C TYR A 81 -18.69 8.35 -11.72
N SER A 82 -18.75 8.72 -10.43
CA SER A 82 -17.66 9.45 -9.81
C SER A 82 -16.39 8.59 -9.72
N SER A 83 -15.22 9.20 -9.47
CA SER A 83 -13.95 8.47 -9.29
C SER A 83 -14.07 7.39 -8.19
N GLY A 84 -14.67 7.72 -7.04
CA GLY A 84 -14.92 6.76 -5.97
C GLY A 84 -15.86 5.62 -6.38
N MET A 85 -16.90 5.89 -7.17
CA MET A 85 -17.78 4.84 -7.70
C MET A 85 -17.05 3.95 -8.71
N LYS A 86 -16.22 4.51 -9.58
CA LYS A 86 -15.37 3.76 -10.52
C LYS A 86 -14.41 2.84 -9.74
N MET A 87 -13.76 3.36 -8.70
CA MET A 87 -12.87 2.57 -7.85
C MET A 87 -13.59 1.42 -7.16
N LYS A 88 -14.73 1.68 -6.53
CA LYS A 88 -15.58 0.64 -5.91
C LYS A 88 -16.00 -0.44 -6.91
N LEU A 89 -16.31 -0.07 -8.15
CA LEU A 89 -16.64 -1.03 -9.20
C LEU A 89 -15.43 -1.89 -9.59
N LYS A 90 -14.25 -1.28 -9.76
CA LYS A 90 -12.98 -2.00 -10.03
C LYS A 90 -12.71 -3.03 -8.92
N ILE A 91 -12.85 -2.63 -7.66
CA ILE A 91 -12.66 -3.52 -6.51
C ILE A 91 -13.69 -4.65 -6.52
N ALA A 92 -14.99 -4.34 -6.70
CA ALA A 92 -16.04 -5.37 -6.77
C ALA A 92 -15.74 -6.41 -7.87
N ALA A 93 -15.29 -5.97 -9.04
CA ALA A 93 -14.87 -6.88 -10.12
C ALA A 93 -13.64 -7.70 -9.71
N ALA A 94 -12.61 -7.07 -9.12
CA ALA A 94 -11.37 -7.72 -8.75
C ALA A 94 -11.54 -8.80 -7.67
N ILE A 95 -12.46 -8.63 -6.72
CA ILE A 95 -12.67 -9.58 -5.61
C ILE A 95 -13.75 -10.64 -5.88
N SER A 96 -14.55 -10.47 -6.94
CA SER A 96 -15.71 -11.34 -7.23
C SER A 96 -15.35 -12.77 -7.60
N HIS A 97 -14.13 -13.04 -8.07
CA HIS A 97 -13.65 -14.40 -8.40
C HIS A 97 -12.86 -15.05 -7.26
N ASN A 98 -12.93 -14.44 -6.05
CA ASN A 98 -12.29 -14.93 -4.83
C ASN A 98 -10.77 -15.12 -4.95
N PRO A 99 -10.01 -14.12 -5.40
CA PRO A 99 -8.56 -14.23 -5.53
C PRO A 99 -7.87 -14.42 -4.19
N LYS A 100 -6.67 -14.99 -4.19
CA LYS A 100 -5.79 -15.08 -3.00
C LYS A 100 -4.90 -13.87 -2.83
N LEU A 101 -4.64 -13.15 -3.91
CA LEU A 101 -3.79 -11.95 -3.91
C LEU A 101 -4.51 -10.83 -4.64
N LEU A 102 -4.64 -9.68 -3.99
CA LEU A 102 -5.00 -8.43 -4.65
C LEU A 102 -3.73 -7.62 -4.96
N ILE A 103 -3.62 -7.14 -6.19
CA ILE A 103 -2.59 -6.20 -6.62
C ILE A 103 -3.29 -4.88 -6.92
N LEU A 104 -2.94 -3.85 -6.16
CA LEU A 104 -3.60 -2.55 -6.18
C LEU A 104 -2.57 -1.46 -6.47
N ASP A 105 -2.81 -0.69 -7.52
CA ASP A 105 -1.96 0.42 -7.91
C ASP A 105 -2.71 1.73 -7.67
N GLU A 106 -2.21 2.53 -6.71
CA GLU A 106 -2.76 3.82 -6.30
C GLU A 106 -4.29 3.80 -6.02
N PRO A 107 -4.85 2.83 -5.26
CA PRO A 107 -6.29 2.61 -5.19
C PRO A 107 -7.06 3.71 -4.45
N THR A 108 -6.39 4.61 -3.75
CA THR A 108 -6.99 5.70 -2.98
C THR A 108 -6.62 7.07 -3.50
N SER A 109 -5.77 7.13 -4.53
CA SER A 109 -5.33 8.38 -5.12
C SER A 109 -6.49 9.18 -5.72
N GLY A 110 -6.51 10.49 -5.47
CA GLY A 110 -7.54 11.39 -5.99
C GLY A 110 -8.95 11.20 -5.42
N LEU A 111 -9.11 10.39 -4.36
CA LEU A 111 -10.38 10.21 -3.65
C LEU A 111 -10.51 11.19 -2.49
N ASP A 112 -11.75 11.58 -2.20
CA ASP A 112 -12.02 12.33 -0.97
C ASP A 112 -11.79 11.45 0.28
N PRO A 113 -11.54 12.08 1.47
CA PRO A 113 -11.18 11.33 2.68
C PRO A 113 -12.22 10.29 3.13
N ILE A 114 -13.51 10.54 2.87
CA ILE A 114 -14.59 9.63 3.30
C ILE A 114 -14.56 8.37 2.44
N ILE A 115 -14.53 8.54 1.12
CA ILE A 115 -14.46 7.43 0.16
C ILE A 115 -13.14 6.64 0.33
N ARG A 116 -12.04 7.35 0.59
CA ARG A 116 -10.73 6.73 0.87
C ARG A 116 -10.82 5.79 2.08
N ASN A 117 -11.36 6.23 3.20
CA ASN A 117 -11.53 5.38 4.38
C ASN A 117 -12.46 4.19 4.09
N GLU A 118 -13.55 4.39 3.34
CA GLU A 118 -14.42 3.27 2.94
C GLU A 118 -13.66 2.22 2.10
N ILE A 119 -12.74 2.63 1.23
CA ILE A 119 -11.91 1.72 0.44
C ILE A 119 -10.92 0.96 1.33
N LEU A 120 -10.26 1.64 2.27
CA LEU A 120 -9.36 0.99 3.22
C LEU A 120 -10.09 -0.04 4.09
N ASP A 121 -11.31 0.26 4.53
CA ASP A 121 -12.15 -0.69 5.26
C ASP A 121 -12.55 -1.91 4.42
N ILE A 122 -12.78 -1.74 3.12
CA ILE A 122 -13.02 -2.87 2.20
C ILE A 122 -11.79 -3.79 2.15
N PHE A 123 -10.58 -3.22 2.07
CA PHE A 123 -9.35 -4.00 2.04
C PHE A 123 -9.10 -4.74 3.35
N ARG A 124 -9.34 -4.08 4.48
CA ARG A 124 -9.23 -4.71 5.81
C ARG A 124 -10.19 -5.89 5.95
N ASN A 125 -11.47 -5.69 5.64
CA ASN A 125 -12.46 -6.77 5.67
C ASN A 125 -12.09 -7.93 4.72
N TYR A 126 -11.51 -7.64 3.55
CA TYR A 126 -11.09 -8.67 2.60
C TYR A 126 -10.02 -9.61 3.18
N ILE A 127 -9.05 -9.06 3.93
CA ILE A 127 -8.02 -9.86 4.63
C ILE A 127 -8.63 -10.62 5.81
N GLU A 128 -9.49 -9.97 6.61
CA GLU A 128 -10.10 -10.58 7.79
C GLU A 128 -11.03 -11.76 7.46
N GLU A 129 -11.64 -11.78 6.27
CA GLU A 129 -12.51 -12.88 5.83
C GLU A 129 -11.75 -14.21 5.61
N ASP A 130 -10.45 -14.19 5.29
CA ASP A 130 -9.66 -15.39 4.99
C ASP A 130 -8.17 -15.11 5.14
N GLU A 131 -7.52 -15.69 6.15
CA GLU A 131 -6.09 -15.53 6.46
C GLU A 131 -5.14 -15.96 5.33
N SER A 132 -5.63 -16.75 4.35
CA SER A 132 -4.83 -17.13 3.19
C SER A 132 -4.72 -16.06 2.12
N ARG A 133 -5.41 -14.93 2.27
CA ARG A 133 -5.40 -13.80 1.34
C ARG A 133 -4.28 -12.82 1.66
N ALA A 134 -3.83 -12.13 0.63
CA ALA A 134 -2.87 -11.06 0.73
C ALA A 134 -3.25 -9.88 -0.17
N ILE A 135 -2.78 -8.69 0.21
CA ILE A 135 -2.87 -7.48 -0.60
C ILE A 135 -1.45 -6.97 -0.84
N PHE A 136 -1.12 -6.69 -2.10
CA PHE A 136 0.05 -5.95 -2.51
C PHE A 136 -0.40 -4.60 -3.08
N ILE A 137 -0.04 -3.51 -2.40
CA ILE A 137 -0.48 -2.17 -2.73
C ILE A 137 0.71 -1.28 -3.03
N SER A 138 0.67 -0.54 -4.14
CA SER A 138 1.55 0.60 -4.40
C SER A 138 0.79 1.89 -4.11
N THR A 139 1.41 2.80 -3.38
CA THR A 139 0.84 4.12 -3.09
C THR A 139 1.93 5.11 -2.70
N HIS A 140 1.71 6.38 -3.02
CA HIS A 140 2.49 7.50 -2.51
C HIS A 140 1.85 8.14 -1.26
N ILE A 141 0.68 7.63 -0.83
CA ILE A 141 -0.05 8.14 0.32
C ILE A 141 0.32 7.30 1.55
N THR A 142 1.39 7.67 2.22
CA THR A 142 2.00 6.93 3.33
C THR A 142 1.05 6.73 4.51
N SER A 143 0.13 7.68 4.76
CA SER A 143 -0.86 7.56 5.83
C SER A 143 -1.84 6.39 5.63
N ASP A 144 -2.06 5.89 4.40
CA ASP A 144 -2.84 4.67 4.18
C ASP A 144 -2.11 3.45 4.69
N LEU A 145 -0.78 3.40 4.47
CA LEU A 145 0.06 2.29 4.90
C LEU A 145 0.08 2.15 6.42
N GLU A 146 0.10 3.26 7.16
CA GLU A 146 0.04 3.25 8.63
C GLU A 146 -1.22 2.56 9.17
N HIS A 147 -2.29 2.51 8.36
CA HIS A 147 -3.58 1.96 8.77
C HIS A 147 -3.82 0.51 8.33
N ILE A 148 -3.22 0.06 7.21
CA ILE A 148 -3.59 -1.23 6.61
C ILE A 148 -2.42 -2.16 6.30
N SER A 149 -1.15 -1.70 6.38
CA SER A 149 -0.02 -2.55 5.99
C SER A 149 0.64 -3.23 7.19
N ASP A 150 0.97 -4.52 7.03
CA ASP A 150 1.82 -5.26 7.96
C ASP A 150 3.31 -5.02 7.63
N TYR A 151 3.65 -4.89 6.33
CA TYR A 151 5.00 -4.66 5.83
C TYR A 151 5.05 -3.50 4.87
N ILE A 152 6.15 -2.74 4.92
CA ILE A 152 6.43 -1.64 4.01
C ILE A 152 7.73 -1.85 3.29
N ILE A 153 7.68 -1.72 1.97
CA ILE A 153 8.86 -1.72 1.10
C ILE A 153 8.99 -0.30 0.53
N PHE A 154 10.09 0.37 0.86
CA PHE A 154 10.39 1.67 0.28
C PHE A 154 11.40 1.53 -0.84
N ILE A 155 11.01 1.99 -2.04
CA ILE A 155 11.81 1.97 -3.25
C ILE A 155 12.15 3.41 -3.65
N ASN A 156 13.43 3.68 -3.92
CA ASN A 156 13.88 4.97 -4.43
C ASN A 156 14.94 4.74 -5.52
N ASN A 157 14.80 5.40 -6.67
CA ASN A 157 15.70 5.28 -7.81
C ASN A 157 16.00 3.83 -8.25
N GLY A 158 15.01 2.94 -8.13
CA GLY A 158 15.14 1.52 -8.50
C GLY A 158 15.80 0.63 -7.44
N GLU A 159 16.16 1.18 -6.29
CA GLU A 159 16.74 0.45 -5.17
C GLU A 159 15.75 0.33 -4.00
N ILE A 160 15.76 -0.83 -3.33
CA ILE A 160 15.02 -1.03 -2.10
C ILE A 160 15.83 -0.38 -0.97
N ILE A 161 15.29 0.69 -0.39
CA ILE A 161 15.90 1.41 0.72
C ILE A 161 15.65 0.65 2.04
N PHE A 162 14.43 0.17 2.25
CA PHE A 162 14.09 -0.74 3.34
C PHE A 162 12.92 -1.66 2.98
N ASN A 163 12.85 -2.78 3.72
CA ASN A 163 11.73 -3.71 3.74
C ASN A 163 11.56 -4.19 5.17
N MET A 164 10.54 -3.74 5.88
CA MET A 164 10.34 -4.03 7.31
C MET A 164 8.88 -3.99 7.73
N GLU A 165 8.61 -4.49 8.92
CA GLU A 165 7.28 -4.46 9.52
C GLU A 165 6.87 -3.02 9.84
N THR A 166 5.59 -2.70 9.61
CA THR A 166 5.03 -1.38 9.93
C THR A 166 5.14 -1.08 11.43
N THR A 167 4.94 -2.08 12.27
CA THR A 167 5.08 -1.97 13.73
C THR A 167 6.49 -1.59 14.14
N GLU A 168 7.53 -2.18 13.53
CA GLU A 168 8.94 -1.84 13.77
C GLU A 168 9.21 -0.37 13.43
N LEU A 169 8.78 0.08 12.23
CA LEU A 169 8.90 1.48 11.82
C LEU A 169 8.23 2.44 12.80
N MET A 170 7.03 2.09 13.27
CA MET A 170 6.23 2.99 14.11
C MET A 170 6.62 2.95 15.59
N GLU A 171 7.21 1.86 16.09
CA GLU A 171 7.52 1.68 17.50
C GLU A 171 8.98 1.93 17.85
N ASP A 172 9.91 1.61 16.96
CA ASP A 172 11.35 1.69 17.26
C ASP A 172 12.01 2.97 16.74
N TYR A 173 11.47 3.52 15.65
CA TYR A 173 11.99 4.77 15.10
C TYR A 173 11.57 5.99 15.92
N GLY A 174 12.44 6.99 15.94
CA GLY A 174 12.21 8.25 16.65
C GLY A 174 12.99 9.42 16.04
N ILE A 175 12.44 10.62 16.17
CA ILE A 175 13.13 11.86 15.81
C ILE A 175 13.48 12.62 17.08
N ILE A 176 14.78 12.86 17.26
CA ILE A 176 15.32 13.66 18.36
C ILE A 176 15.57 15.06 17.85
N LYS A 177 15.04 16.05 18.55
CA LYS A 177 15.32 17.47 18.32
C LYS A 177 16.26 17.98 19.39
N CYS A 178 17.44 18.44 19.03
CA CYS A 178 18.45 18.92 19.97
C CYS A 178 19.23 20.14 19.45
N ASN A 179 19.91 20.81 20.33
CA ASN A 179 20.87 21.88 19.99
C ASN A 179 22.20 21.26 19.51
N LYS A 180 23.13 22.08 19.06
CA LYS A 180 24.42 21.62 18.53
C LYS A 180 25.25 20.91 19.60
N GLU A 181 25.27 21.42 20.85
CA GLU A 181 26.08 20.82 21.92
C GLU A 181 25.63 19.42 22.30
N ASP A 182 24.32 19.17 22.27
CA ASP A 182 23.75 17.86 22.54
C ASP A 182 23.88 16.91 21.33
N PHE A 183 23.80 17.44 20.10
CA PHE A 183 24.10 16.68 18.90
C PHE A 183 25.54 16.13 18.90
N GLU A 184 26.53 16.95 19.28
CA GLU A 184 27.95 16.56 19.33
C GLU A 184 28.25 15.47 20.39
N LYS A 185 27.35 15.21 21.33
CA LYS A 185 27.46 14.15 22.34
C LYS A 185 26.91 12.80 21.83
N ILE A 186 26.10 12.81 20.77
CA ILE A 186 25.46 11.60 20.26
C ILE A 186 26.43 10.90 19.28
N ASP A 187 26.77 9.64 19.57
CA ASP A 187 27.63 8.84 18.71
C ASP A 187 26.95 8.61 17.34
N LYS A 188 27.72 8.75 16.25
CA LYS A 188 27.25 8.51 14.87
C LYS A 188 26.61 7.12 14.67
N LYS A 189 27.02 6.10 15.40
CA LYS A 189 26.48 4.74 15.33
C LYS A 189 25.09 4.58 15.93
N ASP A 190 24.62 5.56 16.71
CA ASP A 190 23.33 5.50 17.40
C ASP A 190 22.20 6.20 16.61
N TYR A 191 22.53 6.80 15.46
CA TYR A 191 21.53 7.38 14.57
C TYR A 191 21.78 6.96 13.11
N ILE A 192 20.74 7.12 12.27
CA ILE A 192 20.77 6.74 10.86
C ILE A 192 21.15 7.95 10.01
N ARG A 193 20.45 9.07 10.21
CA ARG A 193 20.58 10.31 9.47
C ARG A 193 20.26 11.49 10.37
N TYR A 194 20.78 12.68 10.03
CA TYR A 194 20.37 13.90 10.68
C TYR A 194 20.05 15.01 9.66
N ARG A 195 19.38 16.05 10.13
CA ARG A 195 19.14 17.28 9.40
C ARG A 195 19.54 18.45 10.25
N LYS A 196 20.21 19.41 9.63
CA LYS A 196 20.55 20.68 10.31
C LYS A 196 19.50 21.72 9.93
N GLU A 197 18.70 22.09 10.88
CA GLU A 197 17.77 23.21 10.80
C GLU A 197 18.42 24.51 11.29
N LYS A 198 17.74 25.64 11.07
CA LYS A 198 18.29 26.96 11.42
C LYS A 198 18.72 27.11 12.89
N TYR A 199 18.01 26.43 13.80
CA TYR A 199 18.21 26.56 15.24
C TYR A 199 18.39 25.25 15.98
N GLN A 200 18.25 24.13 15.32
CA GLN A 200 18.30 22.79 15.93
C GLN A 200 18.84 21.75 14.96
N TYR A 201 19.20 20.61 15.52
CA TYR A 201 19.45 19.37 14.77
C TYR A 201 18.26 18.44 14.99
N GLU A 202 17.87 17.74 13.93
CA GLU A 202 16.89 16.67 13.97
C GLU A 202 17.60 15.37 13.58
N ILE A 203 17.46 14.34 14.38
CA ILE A 203 18.21 13.09 14.27
C ILE A 203 17.22 11.94 14.17
N LEU A 204 17.31 11.14 13.11
CA LEU A 204 16.55 9.91 12.96
C LEU A 204 17.30 8.75 13.59
N THR A 205 16.67 8.04 14.51
CA THR A 205 17.17 6.80 15.11
C THR A 205 16.21 5.64 14.86
N ALA A 206 16.74 4.41 14.72
CA ALA A 206 15.96 3.17 14.68
C ALA A 206 15.84 2.48 16.04
N ASP A 207 16.42 3.03 17.10
CA ASP A 207 16.33 2.49 18.46
C ASP A 207 16.13 3.63 19.48
N LYS A 208 14.91 4.19 19.44
CA LYS A 208 14.57 5.31 20.34
C LYS A 208 14.67 4.93 21.81
N ARG A 209 14.45 3.66 22.19
CA ARG A 209 14.51 3.22 23.59
C ARG A 209 15.93 3.26 24.13
N ASN A 210 16.90 2.84 23.34
CA ASN A 210 18.30 2.84 23.71
C ASN A 210 18.85 4.26 23.80
N ILE A 211 18.53 5.10 22.83
CA ILE A 211 19.06 6.45 22.76
C ILE A 211 18.52 7.34 23.91
N ILE A 212 17.24 7.14 24.29
CA ILE A 212 16.64 7.78 25.48
C ILE A 212 17.47 7.45 26.73
N LYS A 213 17.77 6.19 26.96
CA LYS A 213 18.51 5.73 28.15
C LYS A 213 19.95 6.19 28.14
N LYS A 214 20.61 6.10 26.97
CA LYS A 214 22.05 6.37 26.85
C LYS A 214 22.38 7.85 26.99
N TYR A 215 21.55 8.73 26.44
CA TYR A 215 21.80 10.17 26.42
C TYR A 215 20.88 10.98 27.32
N ASN A 216 20.04 10.30 28.11
CA ASN A 216 19.07 10.92 29.03
C ASN A 216 18.17 11.95 28.30
N ILE A 217 17.70 11.60 27.10
CA ILE A 217 16.86 12.47 26.27
C ILE A 217 15.42 12.35 26.79
N SER A 218 14.79 13.50 27.07
CA SER A 218 13.45 13.55 27.65
C SER A 218 12.33 13.59 26.62
N VAL A 219 12.61 13.99 25.37
CA VAL A 219 11.60 14.15 24.32
C VAL A 219 12.12 13.54 23.02
N ILE A 220 11.37 12.58 22.51
CA ILE A 220 11.54 11.99 21.17
C ILE A 220 10.18 12.02 20.48
N ASP A 221 10.13 12.62 19.30
CA ASP A 221 8.94 12.64 18.48
C ASP A 221 8.78 11.27 17.77
N LYS A 222 7.54 10.81 17.66
CA LYS A 222 7.20 9.65 16.85
C LYS A 222 7.07 10.11 15.39
N PRO A 223 7.96 9.64 14.49
CA PRO A 223 7.87 10.01 13.08
C PRO A 223 6.70 9.33 12.39
N SER A 224 6.16 9.98 11.37
CA SER A 224 5.36 9.34 10.34
C SER A 224 6.26 8.54 9.37
N ILE A 225 5.67 7.63 8.61
CA ILE A 225 6.40 6.91 7.54
C ILE A 225 7.00 7.90 6.55
N GLU A 226 6.26 8.96 6.19
CA GLU A 226 6.74 10.01 5.29
C GLU A 226 7.99 10.71 5.83
N GLU A 227 8.03 11.06 7.11
CA GLU A 227 9.19 11.68 7.72
C GLU A 227 10.40 10.75 7.71
N ILE A 228 10.23 9.45 8.01
CA ILE A 228 11.31 8.46 7.92
C ILE A 228 11.85 8.40 6.49
N MET A 229 10.99 8.28 5.49
CA MET A 229 11.39 8.25 4.07
C MET A 229 12.16 9.52 3.68
N LEU A 230 11.69 10.68 4.10
CA LEU A 230 12.35 11.96 3.83
C LEU A 230 13.73 12.05 4.49
N PHE A 231 13.90 11.55 5.71
CA PHE A 231 15.22 11.48 6.37
C PHE A 231 16.18 10.57 5.61
N LEU A 232 15.72 9.40 5.17
CA LEU A 232 16.56 8.44 4.45
C LEU A 232 17.03 8.96 3.08
N ILE A 233 16.24 9.82 2.43
CA ILE A 233 16.60 10.38 1.11
C ILE A 233 17.41 11.68 1.24
N LYS A 234 17.02 12.57 2.15
CA LYS A 234 17.53 13.96 2.22
C LYS A 234 18.37 14.25 3.46
N GLY A 235 18.46 13.33 4.41
CA GLY A 235 19.25 13.47 5.62
C GLY A 235 20.74 13.37 5.33
N GLU A 236 21.55 14.06 6.15
CA GLU A 236 23.03 13.95 6.15
C GLU A 236 23.47 12.72 6.95
N GLU A 237 24.68 12.17 6.62
CA GLU A 237 25.28 10.98 7.28
C GLU A 237 26.15 11.37 8.49
#